data_3b632d4cfc528f77884a3dc5e23793f2
#
_entry.id   3b632d4cfc528f77884a3dc5e23793f2
#
_cell.length_a   1.000
_cell.length_b   1.000
_cell.length_c   1.000
_cell.angle_alpha   90.00
_cell.angle_beta   90.00
_cell.angle_gamma   90.00
#
_symmetry.space_group_name_H-M   'P 1'
#
loop_
_entity.id
_entity.type
_entity.pdbx_description
1 polymer ?
#
loop_
_entity_poly.entity_id
_entity_poly.type
_entity_poly.pdbx_seq_one_letter_code
_entity_poly.pdbx_strand_id
1 'polypeptide(L)'
;VLAAGVTKSSMPYANADNVIGFVGAKDTAAVINDSAVGYIQGAKFMDPEVKVLVSYVGSYVDSATAKDLALTQYANNADTVFVAAGPASVGVIEAAAESKKYVIGVDSDQAEAYAGKPEQEFIISSAIKNVGESLYLSVEKAAEDKLPFGEAEVLGLKDGVVGIAENDIYKKEVPEDVQKKVEDAKQDILGGKVTVDTAYGMEESKLKSIISGE
;
A
#
# COMPACT_ATOMS: atom_id res chain seq x y z
N VAL A 1 0.39 -5.91 6.11
CA VAL A 1 1.34 -6.94 6.57
C VAL A 1 2.76 -6.39 6.57
N LEU A 2 3.35 -6.00 5.41
CA LEU A 2 4.75 -5.56 5.32
C LEU A 2 5.09 -4.43 6.32
N ALA A 3 4.38 -3.31 6.29
CA ALA A 3 4.67 -2.17 7.17
C ALA A 3 4.64 -2.55 8.67
N ALA A 4 3.62 -3.33 9.08
CA ALA A 4 3.52 -3.80 10.47
C ALA A 4 4.61 -4.82 10.86
N GLY A 5 5.17 -5.55 9.88
CA GLY A 5 6.34 -6.39 10.09
C GLY A 5 7.62 -5.58 10.22
N VAL A 6 7.76 -4.55 9.38
CA VAL A 6 8.93 -3.65 9.38
C VAL A 6 9.04 -2.87 10.69
N THR A 7 7.95 -2.27 11.18
CA THR A 7 7.96 -1.47 12.42
C THR A 7 8.42 -2.29 13.65
N LYS A 8 8.27 -3.62 13.62
CA LYS A 8 8.74 -4.52 14.70
C LYS A 8 10.08 -5.18 14.43
N SER A 9 10.71 -4.84 13.32
CA SER A 9 11.97 -5.44 12.89
C SER A 9 13.20 -4.70 13.43
N SER A 10 14.37 -5.25 13.14
CA SER A 10 15.65 -4.61 13.43
C SER A 10 16.14 -3.71 12.28
N MET A 11 15.29 -3.34 11.36
CA MET A 11 15.65 -2.44 10.27
C MET A 11 16.07 -1.05 10.80
N PRO A 12 17.06 -0.39 10.18
CA PRO A 12 17.74 0.79 10.76
C PRO A 12 16.81 1.96 11.13
N TYR A 13 15.71 2.14 10.40
CA TYR A 13 14.78 3.25 10.60
C TYR A 13 13.44 2.84 11.23
N ALA A 14 13.29 1.56 11.60
CA ALA A 14 12.19 1.07 12.41
C ALA A 14 12.31 1.56 13.85
N ASN A 15 11.20 1.65 14.56
CA ASN A 15 11.17 2.04 15.96
C ASN A 15 10.26 1.09 16.76
N ALA A 16 10.26 1.22 18.09
CA ALA A 16 9.48 0.34 18.96
C ALA A 16 8.03 0.80 19.19
N ASP A 17 7.62 1.92 18.61
CA ASP A 17 6.33 2.56 18.93
C ASP A 17 5.12 1.88 18.26
N ASN A 18 5.38 0.96 17.31
CA ASN A 18 4.36 0.18 16.62
C ASN A 18 3.31 1.04 15.91
N VAL A 19 3.79 2.09 15.23
CA VAL A 19 2.96 3.05 14.48
C VAL A 19 3.36 3.03 13.02
N ILE A 20 2.37 2.92 12.15
CA ILE A 20 2.54 3.02 10.70
C ILE A 20 1.55 4.03 10.13
N GLY A 21 1.78 4.48 8.89
CA GLY A 21 0.98 5.53 8.28
C GLY A 21 0.38 5.13 6.94
N PHE A 22 -0.69 5.83 6.58
CA PHE A 22 -1.31 5.80 5.26
C PHE A 22 -1.60 7.24 4.81
N VAL A 23 -1.17 7.58 3.58
CA VAL A 23 -1.52 8.86 2.94
C VAL A 23 -2.26 8.57 1.64
N GLY A 24 -3.56 8.84 1.63
CA GLY A 24 -4.44 8.68 0.47
C GLY A 24 -4.70 9.99 -0.27
N ALA A 25 -5.06 9.92 -1.57
CA ALA A 25 -5.41 11.10 -2.34
C ALA A 25 -6.69 11.77 -1.82
N LYS A 26 -7.82 11.07 -1.85
CA LYS A 26 -9.14 11.59 -1.49
C LYS A 26 -9.96 10.55 -0.74
N ASP A 27 -10.56 10.96 0.37
CA ASP A 27 -11.50 10.15 1.17
C ASP A 27 -12.83 9.84 0.47
N THR A 28 -13.16 10.60 -0.57
CA THR A 28 -14.35 10.38 -1.42
C THR A 28 -14.14 9.38 -2.54
N ALA A 29 -12.90 8.92 -2.75
CA ALA A 29 -12.56 7.98 -3.83
C ALA A 29 -12.56 6.54 -3.31
N ALA A 30 -13.51 5.72 -3.78
CA ALA A 30 -13.64 4.33 -3.32
C ALA A 30 -12.35 3.52 -3.47
N VAL A 31 -11.60 3.68 -4.56
CA VAL A 31 -10.31 2.99 -4.79
C VAL A 31 -9.24 3.37 -3.76
N ILE A 32 -9.24 4.61 -3.26
CA ILE A 32 -8.30 5.07 -2.23
C ILE A 32 -8.72 4.50 -0.87
N ASN A 33 -10.02 4.50 -0.58
CA ASN A 33 -10.54 3.87 0.63
C ASN A 33 -10.35 2.36 0.63
N ASP A 34 -10.45 1.71 -0.53
CA ASP A 34 -10.15 0.29 -0.69
C ASP A 34 -8.69 -0.02 -0.31
N SER A 35 -7.76 0.83 -0.77
CA SER A 35 -6.36 0.75 -0.39
C SER A 35 -6.14 0.94 1.12
N ALA A 36 -6.85 1.89 1.75
CA ALA A 36 -6.79 2.13 3.19
C ALA A 36 -7.33 0.93 3.99
N VAL A 37 -8.50 0.40 3.60
CA VAL A 37 -9.12 -0.78 4.25
C VAL A 37 -8.20 -1.98 4.19
N GLY A 38 -7.70 -2.33 3.00
CA GLY A 38 -6.78 -3.46 2.83
C GLY A 38 -5.46 -3.28 3.60
N TYR A 39 -4.93 -2.05 3.64
CA TYR A 39 -3.73 -1.73 4.42
C TYR A 39 -3.95 -1.93 5.93
N ILE A 40 -5.04 -1.38 6.48
CA ILE A 40 -5.38 -1.50 7.90
C ILE A 40 -5.64 -2.97 8.27
N GLN A 41 -6.42 -3.69 7.49
CA GLN A 41 -6.69 -5.10 7.75
C GLN A 41 -5.42 -5.95 7.68
N GLY A 42 -4.57 -5.73 6.67
CA GLY A 42 -3.30 -6.42 6.57
C GLY A 42 -2.33 -6.08 7.72
N ALA A 43 -2.35 -4.84 8.21
CA ALA A 43 -1.58 -4.43 9.37
C ALA A 43 -2.06 -5.13 10.65
N LYS A 44 -3.37 -5.14 10.89
CA LYS A 44 -4.01 -5.81 12.04
C LYS A 44 -3.89 -7.34 11.99
N PHE A 45 -3.86 -7.92 10.79
CA PHE A 45 -3.58 -9.35 10.61
C PHE A 45 -2.17 -9.71 11.08
N MET A 46 -1.19 -8.84 10.79
CA MET A 46 0.20 -9.01 11.23
C MET A 46 0.37 -8.75 12.71
N ASP A 47 -0.24 -7.68 13.21
CA ASP A 47 -0.19 -7.25 14.61
C ASP A 47 -1.48 -6.51 15.00
N PRO A 48 -2.36 -7.11 15.81
CA PRO A 48 -3.59 -6.47 16.27
C PRO A 48 -3.39 -5.14 17.01
N GLU A 49 -2.22 -4.94 17.65
CA GLU A 49 -1.91 -3.76 18.45
C GLU A 49 -1.30 -2.61 17.62
N VAL A 50 -1.00 -2.83 16.33
CA VAL A 50 -0.40 -1.78 15.49
C VAL A 50 -1.35 -0.60 15.35
N LYS A 51 -0.82 0.62 15.52
CA LYS A 51 -1.55 1.86 15.27
C LYS A 51 -1.34 2.30 13.83
N VAL A 52 -2.43 2.58 13.12
CA VAL A 52 -2.40 3.08 11.74
C VAL A 52 -2.88 4.52 11.73
N LEU A 53 -2.01 5.44 11.32
CA LEU A 53 -2.37 6.85 11.10
C LEU A 53 -2.86 7.00 9.66
N VAL A 54 -4.07 7.53 9.48
CA VAL A 54 -4.66 7.73 8.15
C VAL A 54 -4.83 9.22 7.88
N SER A 55 -4.37 9.67 6.70
CA SER A 55 -4.55 11.05 6.24
C SER A 55 -4.89 11.08 4.76
N TYR A 56 -5.61 12.11 4.33
CA TYR A 56 -5.98 12.32 2.93
C TYR A 56 -5.55 13.70 2.47
N VAL A 57 -4.93 13.75 1.29
CA VAL A 57 -4.39 14.99 0.68
C VAL A 57 -5.52 15.91 0.20
N GLY A 58 -6.67 15.36 -0.16
CA GLY A 58 -7.76 16.08 -0.85
C GLY A 58 -7.50 16.27 -2.37
N SER A 59 -6.33 15.83 -2.87
CA SER A 59 -5.87 16.02 -4.24
C SER A 59 -5.03 14.85 -4.71
N TYR A 60 -5.00 14.62 -6.03
CA TYR A 60 -4.06 13.68 -6.66
C TYR A 60 -2.74 14.32 -7.12
N VAL A 61 -2.62 15.65 -7.03
CA VAL A 61 -1.48 16.39 -7.61
C VAL A 61 -0.79 17.33 -6.62
N ASP A 62 -1.33 17.52 -5.41
CA ASP A 62 -0.75 18.37 -4.39
C ASP A 62 0.31 17.61 -3.57
N SER A 63 1.54 17.60 -4.12
CA SER A 63 2.67 16.94 -3.47
C SER A 63 3.14 17.66 -2.20
N ALA A 64 2.93 18.99 -2.11
CA ALA A 64 3.31 19.75 -0.92
C ALA A 64 2.46 19.34 0.29
N THR A 65 1.14 19.31 0.14
CA THR A 65 0.24 18.82 1.21
C THR A 65 0.52 17.35 1.54
N ALA A 66 0.78 16.51 0.53
CA ALA A 66 1.13 15.10 0.76
C ALA A 66 2.41 14.95 1.60
N LYS A 67 3.43 15.79 1.33
CA LYS A 67 4.68 15.82 2.10
C LYS A 67 4.43 16.23 3.55
N ASP A 68 3.68 17.30 3.79
CA ASP A 68 3.39 17.80 5.13
C ASP A 68 2.62 16.76 5.98
N LEU A 69 1.66 16.05 5.36
CA LEU A 69 0.94 14.96 6.02
C LEU A 69 1.87 13.81 6.41
N ALA A 70 2.75 13.40 5.51
CA ALA A 70 3.72 12.33 5.79
C ALA A 70 4.72 12.75 6.87
N LEU A 71 5.27 13.97 6.83
CA LEU A 71 6.13 14.51 7.88
C LEU A 71 5.43 14.51 9.23
N THR A 72 4.14 14.88 9.26
CA THR A 72 3.32 14.82 10.48
C THR A 72 3.17 13.40 11.00
N GLN A 73 2.95 12.41 10.13
CA GLN A 73 2.85 11.00 10.54
C GLN A 73 4.20 10.47 11.07
N TYR A 74 5.31 10.79 10.41
CA TYR A 74 6.65 10.42 10.87
C TYR A 74 6.99 11.09 12.22
N ALA A 75 6.61 12.36 12.43
CA ALA A 75 6.76 13.05 13.71
C ALA A 75 5.88 12.44 14.84
N ASN A 76 4.80 11.74 14.46
CA ASN A 76 3.95 10.96 15.38
C ASN A 76 4.35 9.48 15.44
N ASN A 77 5.63 9.21 15.24
CA ASN A 77 6.30 7.91 15.40
C ASN A 77 5.95 6.86 14.33
N ALA A 78 5.27 7.20 13.25
CA ALA A 78 5.21 6.28 12.12
C ALA A 78 6.62 6.08 11.55
N ASP A 79 7.01 4.85 11.29
CA ASP A 79 8.29 4.54 10.66
C ASP A 79 8.15 4.02 9.23
N THR A 80 6.96 3.65 8.84
CA THR A 80 6.61 3.23 7.47
C THR A 80 5.28 3.84 7.07
N VAL A 81 5.24 4.54 5.95
CA VAL A 81 4.01 5.12 5.37
C VAL A 81 3.70 4.47 4.04
N PHE A 82 2.48 3.97 3.86
CA PHE A 82 1.97 3.58 2.54
C PHE A 82 1.29 4.78 1.88
N VAL A 83 1.64 5.07 0.64
CA VAL A 83 1.03 6.18 -0.11
C VAL A 83 0.20 5.68 -1.29
N ALA A 84 -1.05 6.16 -1.37
CA ALA A 84 -1.97 5.93 -2.49
C ALA A 84 -2.56 7.28 -2.97
N ALA A 85 -1.71 8.14 -3.56
CA ALA A 85 -2.08 9.51 -3.88
C ALA A 85 -1.75 9.93 -5.33
N GLY A 86 -1.49 8.98 -6.23
CA GLY A 86 -1.12 9.26 -7.61
C GLY A 86 0.12 10.16 -7.70
N PRO A 87 0.17 11.19 -8.57
CA PRO A 87 1.30 12.11 -8.67
C PRO A 87 1.67 12.83 -7.38
N ALA A 88 0.75 13.06 -6.44
CA ALA A 88 1.05 13.66 -5.14
C ALA A 88 1.96 12.75 -4.27
N SER A 89 2.08 11.46 -4.58
CA SER A 89 2.93 10.50 -3.85
C SER A 89 4.41 10.91 -3.80
N VAL A 90 4.88 11.72 -4.75
CA VAL A 90 6.24 12.28 -4.76
C VAL A 90 6.57 12.99 -3.43
N GLY A 91 5.63 13.77 -2.88
CA GLY A 91 5.82 14.46 -1.60
C GLY A 91 6.04 13.51 -0.43
N VAL A 92 5.32 12.37 -0.40
CA VAL A 92 5.50 11.36 0.67
C VAL A 92 6.86 10.66 0.55
N ILE A 93 7.32 10.38 -0.67
CA ILE A 93 8.64 9.80 -0.92
C ILE A 93 9.76 10.75 -0.46
N GLU A 94 9.63 12.05 -0.78
CA GLU A 94 10.56 13.09 -0.29
C GLU A 94 10.56 13.18 1.24
N ALA A 95 9.37 13.16 1.88
CA ALA A 95 9.24 13.18 3.33
C ALA A 95 9.91 11.96 4.00
N ALA A 96 9.79 10.78 3.39
CA ALA A 96 10.44 9.57 3.89
C ALA A 96 11.97 9.72 3.90
N ALA A 97 12.56 10.22 2.82
CA ALA A 97 14.00 10.46 2.73
C ALA A 97 14.47 11.54 3.73
N GLU A 98 13.73 12.64 3.85
CA GLU A 98 14.04 13.73 4.79
C GLU A 98 13.98 13.25 6.24
N SER A 99 12.99 12.42 6.59
CA SER A 99 12.79 11.89 7.94
C SER A 99 13.67 10.66 8.23
N LYS A 100 14.36 10.10 7.24
CA LYS A 100 15.00 8.78 7.32
C LYS A 100 14.03 7.71 7.82
N LYS A 101 12.93 7.57 7.12
CA LYS A 101 11.85 6.62 7.39
C LYS A 101 11.48 5.88 6.11
N TYR A 102 10.65 4.86 6.21
CA TYR A 102 10.29 4.05 5.08
C TYR A 102 9.00 4.49 4.42
N VAL A 103 8.91 4.25 3.12
CA VAL A 103 7.69 4.43 2.32
C VAL A 103 7.41 3.18 1.49
N ILE A 104 6.13 2.85 1.36
CA ILE A 104 5.62 1.88 0.39
C ILE A 104 4.91 2.68 -0.69
N GLY A 105 5.37 2.54 -1.94
CA GLY A 105 4.80 3.22 -3.10
C GLY A 105 3.53 2.56 -3.64
N VAL A 106 3.04 3.03 -4.78
CA VAL A 106 1.81 2.55 -5.42
C VAL A 106 1.93 2.49 -6.93
N ASP A 107 1.09 1.69 -7.56
CA ASP A 107 0.88 1.47 -9.00
C ASP A 107 2.01 0.69 -9.68
N SER A 108 3.24 1.14 -9.60
CA SER A 108 4.45 0.50 -10.15
C SER A 108 5.57 0.44 -9.12
N ASP A 109 6.67 -0.24 -9.42
CA ASP A 109 7.84 -0.21 -8.54
C ASP A 109 8.46 1.19 -8.52
N GLN A 110 8.18 1.92 -7.46
CA GLN A 110 8.66 3.28 -7.28
C GLN A 110 10.17 3.31 -7.00
N ALA A 111 10.75 2.27 -6.43
CA ALA A 111 12.19 2.21 -6.22
C ALA A 111 12.97 2.18 -7.55
N GLU A 112 12.42 1.55 -8.59
CA GLU A 112 12.98 1.62 -9.94
C GLU A 112 12.85 3.03 -10.55
N ALA A 113 11.70 3.69 -10.35
CA ALA A 113 11.48 5.06 -10.83
C ALA A 113 12.42 6.08 -10.16
N TYR A 114 12.92 5.77 -8.98
CA TYR A 114 13.88 6.57 -8.22
C TYR A 114 15.31 6.05 -8.31
N ALA A 115 15.61 5.15 -9.26
CA ALA A 115 16.96 4.57 -9.41
C ALA A 115 18.07 5.64 -9.47
N GLY A 116 19.04 5.51 -8.57
CA GLY A 116 20.18 6.43 -8.45
C GLY A 116 19.87 7.75 -7.73
N LYS A 117 18.67 7.96 -7.21
CA LYS A 117 18.32 9.11 -6.39
C LYS A 117 18.42 8.76 -4.90
N PRO A 118 18.68 9.75 -4.01
CA PRO A 118 18.77 9.52 -2.56
C PRO A 118 17.53 8.90 -1.93
N GLU A 119 16.36 9.18 -2.48
CA GLU A 119 15.07 8.70 -1.97
C GLU A 119 14.88 7.20 -2.19
N GLN A 120 15.59 6.62 -3.14
CA GLN A 120 15.43 5.21 -3.53
C GLN A 120 15.54 4.26 -2.34
N GLU A 121 16.52 4.46 -1.45
CA GLU A 121 16.80 3.56 -0.31
C GLU A 121 15.68 3.50 0.73
N PHE A 122 14.78 4.50 0.73
CA PHE A 122 13.64 4.56 1.66
C PHE A 122 12.38 3.89 1.10
N ILE A 123 12.36 3.54 -0.20
CA ILE A 123 11.21 2.90 -0.88
C ILE A 123 11.39 1.39 -0.79
N ILE A 124 10.88 0.79 0.29
CA ILE A 124 11.08 -0.63 0.58
C ILE A 124 10.25 -1.59 -0.27
N SER A 125 9.17 -1.11 -0.86
CA SER A 125 8.30 -1.85 -1.77
C SER A 125 7.30 -0.90 -2.42
N SER A 126 6.42 -1.41 -3.27
CA SER A 126 5.26 -0.71 -3.81
C SER A 126 4.09 -1.67 -3.96
N ALA A 127 2.87 -1.20 -3.71
CA ALA A 127 1.66 -1.92 -4.09
C ALA A 127 1.51 -1.82 -5.62
N ILE A 128 1.63 -2.95 -6.29
CA ILE A 128 1.61 -3.03 -7.75
C ILE A 128 0.17 -3.15 -8.25
N LYS A 129 -0.16 -2.32 -9.24
CA LYS A 129 -1.36 -2.45 -10.06
C LYS A 129 -0.94 -2.58 -11.52
N ASN A 130 -0.88 -3.81 -12.00
CA ASN A 130 -0.41 -4.13 -13.35
C ASN A 130 -1.52 -3.88 -14.39
N VAL A 131 -1.70 -2.61 -14.75
CA VAL A 131 -2.71 -2.19 -15.74
C VAL A 131 -2.43 -2.81 -17.11
N GLY A 132 -1.16 -2.97 -17.49
CA GLY A 132 -0.77 -3.62 -18.74
C GLY A 132 -1.29 -5.05 -18.84
N GLU A 133 -1.10 -5.83 -17.77
CA GLU A 133 -1.58 -7.22 -17.68
C GLU A 133 -3.11 -7.28 -17.71
N SER A 134 -3.80 -6.40 -16.98
CA SER A 134 -5.27 -6.37 -17.00
C SER A 134 -5.84 -6.06 -18.39
N LEU A 135 -5.18 -5.18 -19.15
CA LEU A 135 -5.55 -4.89 -20.53
C LEU A 135 -5.27 -6.08 -21.45
N TYR A 136 -4.11 -6.72 -21.30
CA TYR A 136 -3.76 -7.92 -22.06
C TYR A 136 -4.80 -9.03 -21.87
N LEU A 137 -5.13 -9.36 -20.61
CA LEU A 137 -6.17 -10.35 -20.28
C LEU A 137 -7.54 -9.99 -20.86
N SER A 138 -7.89 -8.70 -20.86
CA SER A 138 -9.16 -8.24 -21.48
C SER A 138 -9.16 -8.43 -22.98
N VAL A 139 -8.06 -8.14 -23.68
CA VAL A 139 -7.93 -8.37 -25.12
C VAL A 139 -7.96 -9.86 -25.46
N GLU A 140 -7.27 -10.69 -24.66
CA GLU A 140 -7.29 -12.15 -24.84
C GLU A 140 -8.70 -12.71 -24.69
N LYS A 141 -9.44 -12.32 -23.63
CA LYS A 141 -10.85 -12.71 -23.43
C LYS A 141 -11.74 -12.23 -24.58
N ALA A 142 -11.49 -11.01 -25.10
CA ALA A 142 -12.26 -10.50 -26.25
C ALA A 142 -11.99 -11.32 -27.53
N ALA A 143 -10.75 -11.72 -27.77
CA ALA A 143 -10.39 -12.55 -28.92
C ALA A 143 -10.99 -13.96 -28.85
N GLU A 144 -11.29 -14.44 -27.63
CA GLU A 144 -11.93 -15.74 -27.39
C GLU A 144 -13.45 -15.66 -27.22
N ASP A 145 -14.07 -14.51 -27.48
CA ASP A 145 -15.51 -14.23 -27.26
C ASP A 145 -15.97 -14.45 -25.80
N LYS A 146 -15.05 -14.27 -24.82
CA LYS A 146 -15.29 -14.49 -23.40
C LYS A 146 -15.37 -13.21 -22.58
N LEU A 147 -15.12 -12.04 -23.18
CA LEU A 147 -15.18 -10.76 -22.45
C LEU A 147 -16.65 -10.43 -22.13
N PRO A 148 -17.00 -10.21 -20.86
CA PRO A 148 -18.37 -9.90 -20.44
C PRO A 148 -18.68 -8.43 -20.72
N PHE A 149 -19.02 -8.10 -21.98
CA PHE A 149 -19.36 -6.73 -22.37
C PHE A 149 -20.55 -6.18 -21.56
N GLY A 150 -20.40 -4.96 -21.06
CA GLY A 150 -21.42 -4.29 -20.25
C GLY A 150 -21.39 -4.64 -18.75
N GLU A 151 -20.45 -5.48 -18.31
CA GLU A 151 -20.24 -5.84 -16.92
C GLU A 151 -18.90 -5.28 -16.42
N ALA A 152 -18.79 -5.05 -15.10
CA ALA A 152 -17.54 -4.72 -14.45
C ALA A 152 -16.90 -6.01 -13.91
N GLU A 153 -15.67 -6.29 -14.35
CA GLU A 153 -14.90 -7.42 -13.85
C GLU A 153 -13.87 -6.91 -12.82
N VAL A 154 -13.76 -7.61 -11.68
CA VAL A 154 -12.75 -7.33 -10.66
C VAL A 154 -11.64 -8.36 -10.78
N LEU A 155 -10.45 -7.89 -11.13
CA LEU A 155 -9.23 -8.68 -11.20
C LEU A 155 -8.39 -8.47 -9.94
N GLY A 156 -7.75 -9.53 -9.46
CA GLY A 156 -7.03 -9.50 -8.19
C GLY A 156 -5.72 -10.29 -8.19
N LEU A 157 -5.28 -10.72 -7.01
CA LEU A 157 -4.06 -11.51 -6.82
C LEU A 157 -4.03 -12.79 -7.66
N LYS A 158 -5.16 -13.49 -7.76
CA LYS A 158 -5.29 -14.74 -8.54
C LYS A 158 -5.05 -14.53 -10.04
N ASP A 159 -5.29 -13.31 -10.53
CA ASP A 159 -5.17 -12.94 -11.94
C ASP A 159 -3.78 -12.35 -12.25
N GLY A 160 -2.91 -12.18 -11.24
CA GLY A 160 -1.57 -11.62 -11.40
C GLY A 160 -1.52 -10.12 -11.67
N VAL A 161 -2.66 -9.42 -11.54
CA VAL A 161 -2.77 -7.99 -11.87
C VAL A 161 -2.49 -7.06 -10.69
N VAL A 162 -2.44 -7.60 -9.48
CA VAL A 162 -2.03 -6.86 -8.27
C VAL A 162 -1.02 -7.67 -7.47
N GLY A 163 -0.21 -6.99 -6.68
CA GLY A 163 0.81 -7.59 -5.86
C GLY A 163 1.65 -6.55 -5.12
N ILE A 164 2.86 -6.92 -4.76
CA ILE A 164 3.87 -5.99 -4.23
C ILE A 164 5.16 -6.08 -5.03
N ALA A 165 5.94 -5.02 -5.05
CA ALA A 165 7.27 -5.02 -5.65
C ALA A 165 8.26 -5.75 -4.73
N GLU A 166 8.76 -6.89 -5.19
CA GLU A 166 9.83 -7.63 -4.55
C GLU A 166 11.18 -7.27 -5.20
N ASN A 167 11.51 -5.96 -5.16
CA ASN A 167 12.72 -5.40 -5.73
C ASN A 167 13.98 -5.73 -4.90
N ASP A 168 15.15 -5.25 -5.34
CA ASP A 168 16.41 -5.55 -4.67
C ASP A 168 16.49 -4.97 -3.25
N ILE A 169 15.83 -3.81 -3.00
CA ILE A 169 15.76 -3.21 -1.67
C ILE A 169 14.91 -4.07 -0.74
N TYR A 170 13.72 -4.49 -1.21
CA TYR A 170 12.86 -5.41 -0.46
C TYR A 170 13.62 -6.69 -0.09
N LYS A 171 14.27 -7.34 -1.06
CA LYS A 171 14.98 -8.61 -0.84
C LYS A 171 16.18 -8.48 0.09
N LYS A 172 16.86 -7.33 0.07
CA LYS A 172 18.08 -7.11 0.83
C LYS A 172 17.82 -6.58 2.25
N GLU A 173 16.89 -5.62 2.37
CA GLU A 173 16.71 -4.85 3.60
C GLU A 173 15.57 -5.39 4.48
N VAL A 174 14.51 -5.94 3.88
CA VAL A 174 13.39 -6.49 4.66
C VAL A 174 13.79 -7.85 5.25
N PRO A 175 13.66 -8.07 6.57
CA PRO A 175 14.03 -9.34 7.19
C PRO A 175 13.27 -10.54 6.60
N GLU A 176 13.93 -11.68 6.48
CA GLU A 176 13.37 -12.90 5.86
C GLU A 176 12.08 -13.39 6.54
N ASP A 177 11.97 -13.24 7.86
CA ASP A 177 10.78 -13.61 8.60
C ASP A 177 9.58 -12.70 8.27
N VAL A 178 9.83 -11.41 7.99
CA VAL A 178 8.81 -10.47 7.51
C VAL A 178 8.42 -10.80 6.06
N GLN A 179 9.39 -11.04 5.17
CA GLN A 179 9.13 -11.46 3.79
C GLN A 179 8.28 -12.74 3.77
N LYS A 180 8.62 -13.72 4.62
CA LYS A 180 7.85 -14.95 4.74
C LYS A 180 6.41 -14.71 5.18
N LYS A 181 6.17 -13.84 6.17
CA LYS A 181 4.81 -13.51 6.63
C LYS A 181 4.00 -12.79 5.56
N VAL A 182 4.63 -11.97 4.72
CA VAL A 182 3.99 -11.34 3.56
C VAL A 182 3.56 -12.41 2.55
N GLU A 183 4.43 -13.36 2.23
CA GLU A 183 4.10 -14.46 1.31
C GLU A 183 3.04 -15.39 1.91
N ASP A 184 3.13 -15.74 3.19
CA ASP A 184 2.11 -16.56 3.88
C ASP A 184 0.73 -15.87 3.81
N ALA A 185 0.65 -14.55 4.05
CA ALA A 185 -0.59 -13.78 3.93
C ALA A 185 -1.16 -13.80 2.50
N LYS A 186 -0.30 -13.65 1.49
CA LYS A 186 -0.66 -13.77 0.07
C LYS A 186 -1.23 -15.14 -0.23
N GLN A 187 -0.59 -16.21 0.23
CA GLN A 187 -1.07 -17.58 0.03
C GLN A 187 -2.40 -17.84 0.77
N ASP A 188 -2.59 -17.27 1.95
CA ASP A 188 -3.84 -17.39 2.70
C ASP A 188 -5.01 -16.67 2.01
N ILE A 189 -4.76 -15.54 1.35
CA ILE A 189 -5.76 -14.86 0.50
C ILE A 189 -6.07 -15.70 -0.74
N LEU A 190 -5.05 -16.19 -1.46
CA LEU A 190 -5.21 -17.02 -2.65
C LEU A 190 -5.94 -18.32 -2.35
N GLY A 191 -5.67 -18.91 -1.19
CA GLY A 191 -6.31 -20.11 -0.69
C GLY A 191 -7.70 -19.90 -0.08
N GLY A 192 -8.20 -18.65 -0.02
CA GLY A 192 -9.51 -18.32 0.54
C GLY A 192 -9.62 -18.44 2.06
N LYS A 193 -8.50 -18.59 2.78
CA LYS A 193 -8.50 -18.60 4.25
C LYS A 193 -8.69 -17.21 4.85
N VAL A 194 -8.22 -16.18 4.14
CA VAL A 194 -8.36 -14.78 4.51
C VAL A 194 -9.14 -14.07 3.42
N THR A 195 -10.17 -13.33 3.84
CA THR A 195 -10.93 -12.44 2.97
C THR A 195 -10.60 -11.00 3.35
N VAL A 196 -10.23 -10.19 2.36
CA VAL A 196 -10.03 -8.75 2.55
C VAL A 196 -11.33 -8.04 2.20
N ASP A 197 -11.79 -7.14 3.09
CA ASP A 197 -12.96 -6.31 2.82
C ASP A 197 -12.67 -5.31 1.70
N THR A 198 -13.72 -4.88 1.00
CA THR A 198 -13.64 -3.80 0.01
C THR A 198 -14.47 -2.60 0.47
N ALA A 199 -13.96 -1.40 0.17
CA ALA A 199 -14.70 -0.16 0.40
C ALA A 199 -15.81 0.08 -0.62
N TYR A 200 -15.81 -0.65 -1.74
CA TYR A 200 -16.87 -0.57 -2.74
C TYR A 200 -18.19 -1.11 -2.19
N GLY A 201 -19.19 -0.24 -2.11
CA GLY A 201 -20.51 -0.59 -1.54
C GLY A 201 -20.53 -0.75 -0.02
N MET A 202 -19.43 -0.43 0.67
CA MET A 202 -19.38 -0.44 2.13
C MET A 202 -20.21 0.72 2.70
N GLU A 203 -20.94 0.45 3.78
CA GLU A 203 -21.64 1.50 4.53
C GLU A 203 -20.63 2.51 5.12
N GLU A 204 -20.96 3.80 5.01
CA GLU A 204 -20.07 4.90 5.43
C GLU A 204 -19.64 4.79 6.91
N SER A 205 -20.57 4.35 7.77
CA SER A 205 -20.29 4.13 9.20
C SER A 205 -19.23 3.04 9.43
N LYS A 206 -19.33 1.93 8.69
CA LYS A 206 -18.35 0.83 8.75
C LYS A 206 -16.98 1.30 8.23
N LEU A 207 -16.94 2.03 7.11
CA LEU A 207 -15.71 2.58 6.57
C LEU A 207 -15.03 3.51 7.57
N LYS A 208 -15.78 4.42 8.19
CA LYS A 208 -15.26 5.34 9.22
C LYS A 208 -14.69 4.59 10.41
N SER A 209 -15.40 3.58 10.91
CA SER A 209 -14.93 2.74 12.03
C SER A 209 -13.61 2.04 11.70
N ILE A 210 -13.47 1.46 10.50
CA ILE A 210 -12.21 0.82 10.08
C ILE A 210 -11.07 1.86 10.03
N ILE A 211 -11.32 3.04 9.45
CA ILE A 211 -10.31 4.08 9.25
C ILE A 211 -9.90 4.73 10.58
N SER A 212 -10.86 4.95 11.51
CA SER A 212 -10.56 5.52 12.84
C SER A 212 -9.94 4.52 13.81
N GLY A 213 -10.09 3.22 13.54
CA GLY A 213 -9.66 2.16 14.44
C GLY A 213 -10.57 1.96 15.65
N GLU A 214 -11.83 2.41 15.55
CA GLU A 214 -12.89 2.31 16.59
C GLU A 214 -13.71 1.03 16.45
#